data_589dbffe48b43f37401ddfa410d016e9
#
_entry.id   589dbffe48b43f37401ddfa410d016e9
#
_cell.length_a   1.000
_cell.length_b   1.000
_cell.length_c   1.000
_cell.angle_alpha   90.00
_cell.angle_beta   90.00
_cell.angle_gamma   90.00
#
_symmetry.space_group_name_H-M   'P 1'
#
loop_
_entity.id
_entity.type
_entity.pdbx_description
1 polymer ?
#
loop_
_entity_poly.entity_id
_entity_poly.type
_entity_poly.pdbx_seq_one_letter_code
_entity_poly.pdbx_strand_id
1 'polypeptide(L)'
;MDVTSYKKPEYFRNRELSWVSFDERVLNEARDKSIPLFERLKFISITSSNLDEFYMVRVASLKDQVHANYTKKDLSGMDAKEQLAGISKRTHELVQLQYNTYNRSAVPSLEHVGLTIISEHEKLTKEQAEYVDSYFEENIYPVLTPMAMDSARPFPLIRNKTLNIGALVQKKEDSLLSRAEDKKEKKGKEKEKEKELEFATVQVPSVLPRFILLPQDEKTGQRYVILLEEIIERNIGKLFLSYDVVCAHPYRVMRNADLSIDEDEASDLLKEIQKQLKKRQWGEVIRLEVEDKMDKRLLKMLEKEFDIDEDDLFRIPGPLDLTFLMKMYGLDGFDEYKIPKYIPAAVPALMNEDDIFTNIRKGDILDRKSVV
;
A
#
# COMPACT_ATOMS: atom_id res chain seq x y z
N MET A 1 -8.02 -13.30 -48.34
CA MET A 1 -7.02 -13.54 -47.33
C MET A 1 -7.60 -14.48 -46.30
N ASP A 2 -6.93 -15.58 -46.01
CA ASP A 2 -7.40 -16.51 -44.97
C ASP A 2 -7.23 -15.87 -43.59
N VAL A 3 -8.35 -15.55 -42.92
CA VAL A 3 -8.39 -14.91 -41.61
C VAL A 3 -7.73 -15.81 -40.54
N THR A 4 -7.61 -17.10 -40.78
CA THR A 4 -6.96 -18.06 -39.86
C THR A 4 -5.44 -17.77 -39.71
N SER A 5 -4.80 -17.11 -40.69
CA SER A 5 -3.39 -16.77 -40.65
C SER A 5 -3.03 -15.72 -39.56
N TYR A 6 -4.00 -14.92 -39.10
CA TYR A 6 -3.81 -13.90 -38.07
C TYR A 6 -4.07 -14.38 -36.62
N LYS A 7 -4.44 -15.66 -36.43
CA LYS A 7 -4.69 -16.25 -35.11
C LYS A 7 -3.48 -16.90 -34.45
N LYS A 8 -2.28 -16.66 -34.98
CA LYS A 8 -1.06 -17.22 -34.40
C LYS A 8 -0.66 -16.46 -33.13
N PRO A 9 -0.22 -17.14 -32.07
CA PRO A 9 0.16 -16.52 -30.80
C PRO A 9 1.22 -15.40 -30.96
N GLU A 10 2.12 -15.51 -31.93
CA GLU A 10 3.17 -14.53 -32.23
C GLU A 10 2.66 -13.11 -32.61
N TYR A 11 1.37 -13.00 -32.98
CA TYR A 11 0.73 -11.71 -33.32
C TYR A 11 0.05 -11.06 -32.12
N PHE A 12 0.02 -11.73 -30.95
CA PHE A 12 -0.64 -11.24 -29.75
C PHE A 12 0.40 -10.97 -28.67
N ARG A 13 0.20 -9.88 -27.94
CA ARG A 13 0.89 -9.65 -26.67
C ARG A 13 -0.01 -10.13 -25.55
N ASN A 14 0.58 -10.74 -24.52
CA ASN A 14 -0.18 -11.05 -23.32
C ASN A 14 -0.77 -9.78 -22.73
N ARG A 15 -2.05 -9.84 -22.38
CA ARG A 15 -2.84 -8.71 -21.89
C ARG A 15 -2.28 -8.15 -20.59
N GLU A 16 -1.94 -9.01 -19.65
CA GLU A 16 -1.52 -8.61 -18.31
C GLU A 16 -0.09 -8.02 -18.34
N LEU A 17 0.80 -8.57 -19.14
CA LEU A 17 2.13 -7.98 -19.36
C LEU A 17 2.05 -6.64 -20.11
N SER A 18 1.09 -6.49 -21.01
CA SER A 18 0.82 -5.20 -21.67
C SER A 18 0.32 -4.16 -20.67
N TRP A 19 -0.48 -4.59 -19.68
CA TRP A 19 -0.97 -3.73 -18.63
C TRP A 19 0.19 -3.21 -17.75
N VAL A 20 1.13 -4.07 -17.33
CA VAL A 20 2.33 -3.63 -16.60
C VAL A 20 3.14 -2.61 -17.41
N SER A 21 3.25 -2.81 -18.74
CA SER A 21 3.91 -1.84 -19.64
C SER A 21 3.14 -0.52 -19.76
N PHE A 22 1.82 -0.55 -19.61
CA PHE A 22 1.01 0.66 -19.53
C PHE A 22 1.30 1.42 -18.22
N ASP A 23 1.33 0.74 -17.08
CA ASP A 23 1.59 1.38 -15.80
C ASP A 23 3.04 1.93 -15.70
N GLU A 24 4.00 1.28 -16.35
CA GLU A 24 5.34 1.84 -16.55
C GLU A 24 5.32 3.17 -17.32
N ARG A 25 4.44 3.32 -18.33
CA ARG A 25 4.27 4.62 -19.03
C ARG A 25 3.66 5.69 -18.12
N VAL A 26 2.73 5.32 -17.25
CA VAL A 26 2.21 6.23 -16.21
C VAL A 26 3.34 6.71 -15.30
N LEU A 27 4.21 5.79 -14.86
CA LEU A 27 5.38 6.14 -14.05
C LEU A 27 6.38 7.04 -14.82
N ASN A 28 6.50 6.89 -16.13
CA ASN A 28 7.38 7.72 -16.94
C ASN A 28 6.99 9.21 -16.94
N GLU A 29 5.69 9.54 -16.76
CA GLU A 29 5.26 10.92 -16.55
C GLU A 29 5.87 11.52 -15.26
N ALA A 30 6.01 10.71 -14.21
CA ALA A 30 6.69 11.14 -12.97
C ALA A 30 8.20 11.37 -13.16
N ARG A 31 8.79 10.79 -14.21
CA ARG A 31 10.22 10.87 -14.51
C ARG A 31 10.55 12.01 -15.47
N ASP A 32 9.56 12.55 -16.14
CA ASP A 32 9.72 13.72 -17.02
C ASP A 32 9.85 15.00 -16.18
N LYS A 33 11.01 15.62 -16.25
CA LYS A 33 11.31 16.86 -15.52
C LYS A 33 10.61 18.10 -16.09
N SER A 34 10.00 18.02 -17.26
CA SER A 34 9.18 19.10 -17.83
C SER A 34 7.82 19.21 -17.13
N ILE A 35 7.40 18.15 -16.46
CA ILE A 35 6.15 18.11 -15.68
C ILE A 35 6.38 18.73 -14.30
N PRO A 36 5.48 19.63 -13.82
CA PRO A 36 5.58 20.23 -12.51
C PRO A 36 5.71 19.20 -11.38
N LEU A 37 6.50 19.49 -10.35
CA LEU A 37 6.91 18.53 -9.33
C LEU A 37 5.71 17.84 -8.65
N PHE A 38 4.67 18.58 -8.26
CA PHE A 38 3.53 18.00 -7.57
C PHE A 38 2.66 17.13 -8.47
N GLU A 39 2.63 17.38 -9.78
CA GLU A 39 2.01 16.46 -10.74
C GLU A 39 2.79 15.14 -10.84
N ARG A 40 4.11 15.21 -10.80
CA ARG A 40 4.97 14.03 -10.81
C ARG A 40 4.72 13.15 -9.59
N LEU A 41 4.46 13.74 -8.41
CA LEU A 41 4.05 12.98 -7.20
C LEU A 41 2.74 12.24 -7.41
N LYS A 42 1.78 12.86 -8.10
CA LYS A 42 0.51 12.20 -8.44
C LYS A 42 0.74 10.97 -9.32
N PHE A 43 1.59 11.04 -10.32
CA PHE A 43 1.89 9.89 -11.19
C PHE A 43 2.55 8.73 -10.43
N ILE A 44 3.45 9.02 -9.48
CA ILE A 44 4.00 7.98 -8.59
C ILE A 44 2.87 7.33 -7.77
N SER A 45 1.96 8.13 -7.23
CA SER A 45 0.81 7.66 -6.45
C SER A 45 -0.16 6.83 -7.30
N ILE A 46 -0.44 7.26 -8.53
CA ILE A 46 -1.32 6.55 -9.48
C ILE A 46 -0.72 5.18 -9.82
N THR A 47 0.58 5.10 -10.09
CA THR A 47 1.29 3.83 -10.32
C THR A 47 1.10 2.86 -9.15
N SER A 48 1.24 3.33 -7.90
CA SER A 48 0.97 2.51 -6.72
C SER A 48 -0.47 1.99 -6.67
N SER A 49 -1.44 2.89 -6.86
CA SER A 49 -2.85 2.54 -6.80
C SER A 49 -3.26 1.56 -7.90
N ASN A 50 -2.76 1.78 -9.11
CA ASN A 50 -2.97 0.89 -10.25
C ASN A 50 -2.42 -0.51 -9.99
N LEU A 51 -1.21 -0.59 -9.45
CA LEU A 51 -0.55 -1.86 -9.15
C LEU A 51 -1.31 -2.64 -8.06
N ASP A 52 -1.84 -1.94 -7.05
CA ASP A 52 -2.71 -2.54 -6.04
C ASP A 52 -3.94 -3.22 -6.67
N GLU A 53 -4.66 -2.50 -7.54
CA GLU A 53 -5.86 -3.03 -8.19
C GLU A 53 -5.51 -4.18 -9.14
N PHE A 54 -4.41 -4.07 -9.87
CA PHE A 54 -3.92 -5.12 -10.75
C PHE A 54 -3.67 -6.43 -9.98
N TYR A 55 -2.99 -6.36 -8.84
CA TYR A 55 -2.76 -7.54 -8.01
C TYR A 55 -4.07 -8.12 -7.47
N MET A 56 -4.91 -7.30 -6.85
CA MET A 56 -6.14 -7.76 -6.20
C MET A 56 -7.14 -8.42 -7.14
N VAL A 57 -7.11 -8.08 -8.43
CA VAL A 57 -8.09 -8.56 -9.42
C VAL A 57 -7.43 -9.49 -10.44
N ARG A 58 -6.39 -9.01 -11.14
CA ARG A 58 -5.82 -9.74 -12.28
C ARG A 58 -4.86 -10.85 -11.84
N VAL A 59 -3.92 -10.53 -10.96
CA VAL A 59 -3.00 -11.53 -10.42
C VAL A 59 -3.78 -12.56 -9.60
N ALA A 60 -4.74 -12.12 -8.80
CA ALA A 60 -5.65 -12.97 -8.04
C ALA A 60 -6.34 -13.99 -8.94
N SER A 61 -6.98 -13.55 -10.03
CA SER A 61 -7.66 -14.42 -10.98
C SER A 61 -6.72 -15.46 -11.63
N LEU A 62 -5.46 -15.06 -11.93
CA LEU A 62 -4.47 -16.01 -12.47
C LEU A 62 -4.03 -17.04 -11.41
N LYS A 63 -3.89 -16.65 -10.14
CA LYS A 63 -3.60 -17.59 -9.04
C LYS A 63 -4.74 -18.59 -8.85
N ASP A 64 -5.99 -18.13 -8.90
CA ASP A 64 -7.16 -19.01 -8.84
C ASP A 64 -7.16 -20.02 -10.00
N GLN A 65 -6.79 -19.61 -11.21
CA GLN A 65 -6.63 -20.51 -12.35
C GLN A 65 -5.54 -21.57 -12.12
N VAL A 66 -4.42 -21.20 -11.53
CA VAL A 66 -3.35 -22.14 -11.17
C VAL A 66 -3.83 -23.14 -10.11
N HIS A 67 -4.53 -22.68 -9.06
CA HIS A 67 -5.10 -23.55 -8.03
C HIS A 67 -6.15 -24.52 -8.60
N ALA A 68 -6.93 -24.07 -9.58
CA ALA A 68 -7.89 -24.91 -10.30
C ALA A 68 -7.24 -25.85 -11.33
N ASN A 69 -5.90 -25.86 -11.45
CA ASN A 69 -5.16 -26.61 -12.48
C ASN A 69 -5.63 -26.31 -13.92
N TYR A 70 -6.01 -25.06 -14.18
CA TYR A 70 -6.44 -24.62 -15.50
C TYR A 70 -5.21 -24.39 -16.40
N THR A 71 -5.11 -25.19 -17.48
CA THR A 71 -3.92 -25.23 -18.36
C THR A 71 -4.15 -24.61 -19.74
N LYS A 72 -5.34 -24.06 -20.00
CA LYS A 72 -5.62 -23.45 -21.29
C LYS A 72 -4.77 -22.20 -21.51
N LYS A 73 -4.10 -22.14 -22.64
CA LYS A 73 -3.29 -20.98 -23.03
C LYS A 73 -4.18 -19.84 -23.54
N ASP A 74 -3.73 -18.62 -23.27
CA ASP A 74 -4.35 -17.41 -23.80
C ASP A 74 -4.01 -17.21 -25.30
N LEU A 75 -4.45 -16.10 -25.88
CA LEU A 75 -4.17 -15.78 -27.29
C LEU A 75 -2.69 -15.58 -27.58
N SER A 76 -1.89 -15.20 -26.60
CA SER A 76 -0.43 -15.04 -26.72
C SER A 76 0.34 -16.36 -26.56
N GLY A 77 -0.37 -17.46 -26.25
CA GLY A 77 0.20 -18.78 -26.08
C GLY A 77 0.74 -19.05 -24.67
N MET A 78 0.47 -18.20 -23.69
CA MET A 78 0.91 -18.36 -22.31
C MET A 78 -0.18 -19.00 -21.45
N ASP A 79 0.16 -19.95 -20.58
CA ASP A 79 -0.70 -20.42 -19.50
C ASP A 79 -0.64 -19.52 -18.27
N ALA A 80 -1.47 -19.77 -17.27
CA ALA A 80 -1.54 -18.93 -16.07
C ALA A 80 -0.22 -18.87 -15.28
N LYS A 81 0.54 -19.97 -15.23
CA LYS A 81 1.85 -20.02 -14.54
C LYS A 81 2.90 -19.20 -15.28
N GLU A 82 2.96 -19.33 -16.62
CA GLU A 82 3.86 -18.54 -17.47
C GLU A 82 3.56 -17.04 -17.36
N GLN A 83 2.26 -16.68 -17.28
CA GLN A 83 1.82 -15.30 -17.08
C GLN A 83 2.26 -14.78 -15.71
N LEU A 84 2.01 -15.52 -14.62
CA LEU A 84 2.40 -15.12 -13.26
C LEU A 84 3.91 -14.91 -13.15
N ALA A 85 4.73 -15.81 -13.67
CA ALA A 85 6.19 -15.66 -13.68
C ALA A 85 6.64 -14.40 -14.44
N GLY A 86 6.02 -14.13 -15.60
CA GLY A 86 6.29 -12.90 -16.37
C GLY A 86 5.84 -11.64 -15.61
N ILE A 87 4.71 -11.67 -14.95
CA ILE A 87 4.17 -10.58 -14.14
C ILE A 87 5.09 -10.32 -12.94
N SER A 88 5.45 -11.35 -12.16
CA SER A 88 6.34 -11.21 -11.00
C SER A 88 7.62 -10.46 -11.40
N LYS A 89 8.32 -10.94 -12.43
CA LYS A 89 9.53 -10.27 -12.92
C LYS A 89 9.29 -8.80 -13.28
N ARG A 90 8.28 -8.52 -14.10
CA ARG A 90 8.01 -7.15 -14.61
C ARG A 90 7.54 -6.20 -13.51
N THR A 91 6.77 -6.69 -12.54
CA THR A 91 6.30 -5.85 -11.42
C THR A 91 7.40 -5.56 -10.41
N HIS A 92 8.34 -6.48 -10.16
CA HIS A 92 9.53 -6.19 -9.37
C HIS A 92 10.40 -5.11 -10.04
N GLU A 93 10.60 -5.20 -11.37
CA GLU A 93 11.31 -4.16 -12.13
C GLU A 93 10.59 -2.80 -12.04
N LEU A 94 9.26 -2.78 -12.18
CA LEU A 94 8.44 -1.56 -12.09
C LEU A 94 8.50 -0.93 -10.69
N VAL A 95 8.36 -1.72 -9.64
CA VAL A 95 8.46 -1.24 -8.25
C VAL A 95 9.85 -0.68 -7.96
N GLN A 96 10.91 -1.36 -8.39
CA GLN A 96 12.27 -0.85 -8.27
C GLN A 96 12.45 0.49 -9.00
N LEU A 97 11.88 0.64 -10.20
CA LEU A 97 11.90 1.87 -10.96
C LEU A 97 11.11 2.98 -10.26
N GLN A 98 9.95 2.66 -9.69
CA GLN A 98 9.09 3.58 -8.96
C GLN A 98 9.82 4.14 -7.72
N TYR A 99 10.42 3.28 -6.90
CA TYR A 99 11.16 3.72 -5.71
C TYR A 99 12.49 4.42 -6.05
N ASN A 100 13.15 4.05 -7.14
CA ASN A 100 14.27 4.83 -7.66
C ASN A 100 13.82 6.24 -8.08
N THR A 101 12.64 6.36 -8.71
CA THR A 101 12.08 7.67 -9.09
C THR A 101 11.72 8.49 -7.85
N TYR A 102 11.09 7.86 -6.85
CA TYR A 102 10.76 8.50 -5.57
C TYR A 102 12.01 8.98 -4.84
N ASN A 103 12.95 8.06 -4.53
CA ASN A 103 14.10 8.34 -3.68
C ASN A 103 15.15 9.26 -4.33
N ARG A 104 15.40 9.11 -5.64
CA ARG A 104 16.49 9.81 -6.32
C ARG A 104 16.06 11.05 -7.12
N SER A 105 14.76 11.23 -7.29
CA SER A 105 14.24 12.36 -8.05
C SER A 105 13.19 13.15 -7.26
N ALA A 106 12.10 12.52 -6.83
CA ALA A 106 11.00 13.23 -6.18
C ALA A 106 11.40 13.82 -4.82
N VAL A 107 11.96 13.01 -3.92
CA VAL A 107 12.36 13.45 -2.56
C VAL A 107 13.39 14.59 -2.61
N PRO A 108 14.52 14.49 -3.35
CA PRO A 108 15.47 15.60 -3.44
C PRO A 108 14.87 16.86 -4.07
N SER A 109 13.94 16.70 -5.03
CA SER A 109 13.26 17.87 -5.62
C SER A 109 12.32 18.56 -4.62
N LEU A 110 11.65 17.77 -3.76
CA LEU A 110 10.82 18.33 -2.68
C LEU A 110 11.65 19.10 -1.67
N GLU A 111 12.79 18.56 -1.24
CA GLU A 111 13.72 19.24 -0.34
C GLU A 111 14.20 20.58 -0.92
N HIS A 112 14.50 20.61 -2.22
CA HIS A 112 14.93 21.82 -2.91
C HIS A 112 13.86 22.92 -2.93
N VAL A 113 12.58 22.55 -2.97
CA VAL A 113 11.46 23.50 -2.95
C VAL A 113 10.92 23.79 -1.55
N GLY A 114 11.65 23.38 -0.51
CA GLY A 114 11.33 23.72 0.88
C GLY A 114 10.40 22.73 1.59
N LEU A 115 10.25 21.50 1.11
CA LEU A 115 9.47 20.45 1.76
C LEU A 115 10.31 19.19 1.98
N THR A 116 10.56 18.82 3.22
CA THR A 116 11.31 17.62 3.60
C THR A 116 10.38 16.55 4.15
N ILE A 117 10.48 15.33 3.60
CA ILE A 117 9.81 14.14 4.13
C ILE A 117 10.79 13.45 5.08
N ILE A 118 10.44 13.37 6.36
CA ILE A 118 11.22 12.61 7.35
C ILE A 118 10.78 11.15 7.24
N SER A 119 11.67 10.31 6.71
CA SER A 119 11.46 8.88 6.47
C SER A 119 12.08 7.98 7.54
N GLU A 120 12.75 8.55 8.54
CA GLU A 120 13.37 7.85 9.64
C GLU A 120 13.21 8.72 10.90
N HIS A 121 12.47 8.23 11.89
CA HIS A 121 12.15 9.01 13.10
C HIS A 121 13.37 9.33 13.97
N GLU A 122 14.49 8.64 13.77
CA GLU A 122 15.78 8.93 14.42
C GLU A 122 16.41 10.25 13.95
N LYS A 123 15.99 10.74 12.77
CA LYS A 123 16.48 12.00 12.19
C LYS A 123 15.75 13.25 12.71
N LEU A 124 14.73 13.09 13.56
CA LEU A 124 14.00 14.18 14.18
C LEU A 124 14.93 15.01 15.06
N THR A 125 14.81 16.33 14.99
CA THR A 125 15.39 17.24 16.00
C THR A 125 14.68 17.01 17.34
N LYS A 126 15.30 17.50 18.43
CA LYS A 126 14.69 17.38 19.77
C LYS A 126 13.29 17.99 19.82
N GLU A 127 13.12 19.19 19.25
CA GLU A 127 11.84 19.91 19.23
C GLU A 127 10.78 19.18 18.40
N GLN A 128 11.19 18.64 17.24
CA GLN A 128 10.32 17.81 16.40
C GLN A 128 9.91 16.52 17.11
N ALA A 129 10.85 15.88 17.81
CA ALA A 129 10.61 14.67 18.58
C ALA A 129 9.61 14.91 19.73
N GLU A 130 9.77 15.99 20.48
CA GLU A 130 8.84 16.39 21.54
C GLU A 130 7.43 16.64 21.00
N TYR A 131 7.32 17.33 19.85
CA TYR A 131 6.04 17.52 19.17
C TYR A 131 5.40 16.22 18.72
N VAL A 132 6.17 15.32 18.08
CA VAL A 132 5.70 14.02 17.59
C VAL A 132 5.24 13.13 18.74
N ASP A 133 5.97 13.14 19.87
CA ASP A 133 5.63 12.35 21.05
C ASP A 133 4.34 12.84 21.73
N SER A 134 4.13 14.17 21.81
CA SER A 134 2.84 14.75 22.26
C SER A 134 1.70 14.40 21.30
N TYR A 135 1.93 14.57 20.01
CA TYR A 135 0.93 14.25 19.00
C TYR A 135 0.53 12.77 19.03
N PHE A 136 1.49 11.88 19.26
CA PHE A 136 1.23 10.46 19.44
C PHE A 136 0.27 10.22 20.63
N GLU A 137 0.55 10.78 21.77
CA GLU A 137 -0.25 10.55 22.99
C GLU A 137 -1.68 11.11 22.87
N GLU A 138 -1.82 12.27 22.28
CA GLU A 138 -3.10 12.98 22.19
C GLU A 138 -4.00 12.48 21.08
N ASN A 139 -3.42 12.11 19.91
CA ASN A 139 -4.19 11.86 18.70
C ASN A 139 -4.08 10.43 18.18
N ILE A 140 -2.92 9.77 18.33
CA ILE A 140 -2.67 8.47 17.71
C ILE A 140 -2.95 7.34 18.71
N TYR A 141 -2.38 7.39 19.90
CA TYR A 141 -2.50 6.35 20.91
C TYR A 141 -3.96 5.93 21.21
N PRO A 142 -4.93 6.88 21.36
CA PRO A 142 -6.33 6.51 21.69
C PRO A 142 -7.04 5.71 20.61
N VAL A 143 -6.56 5.71 19.37
CA VAL A 143 -7.19 5.01 18.23
C VAL A 143 -6.45 3.73 17.82
N LEU A 144 -5.31 3.45 18.44
CA LEU A 144 -4.53 2.24 18.15
C LEU A 144 -5.10 1.01 18.84
N THR A 145 -5.06 -0.11 18.13
CA THR A 145 -5.45 -1.44 18.68
C THR A 145 -4.29 -2.40 18.50
N PRO A 146 -3.33 -2.44 19.45
CA PRO A 146 -2.22 -3.38 19.38
C PRO A 146 -2.69 -4.81 19.63
N MET A 147 -2.12 -5.75 18.90
CA MET A 147 -2.38 -7.18 19.01
C MET A 147 -1.06 -7.92 19.23
N ALA A 148 -1.02 -8.82 20.19
CA ALA A 148 0.12 -9.70 20.42
C ALA A 148 -0.30 -11.14 20.25
N MET A 149 0.54 -11.96 19.63
CA MET A 149 0.39 -13.39 19.49
C MET A 149 1.09 -14.06 20.66
N ASP A 150 0.40 -14.95 21.34
CA ASP A 150 0.95 -15.85 22.34
C ASP A 150 0.55 -17.29 22.03
N SER A 151 1.02 -18.27 22.82
CA SER A 151 0.72 -19.68 22.63
C SER A 151 -0.78 -20.03 22.64
N ALA A 152 -1.64 -19.12 23.14
CA ALA A 152 -3.07 -19.29 23.23
C ALA A 152 -3.86 -18.48 22.18
N ARG A 153 -3.21 -17.57 21.46
CA ARG A 153 -3.84 -16.68 20.47
C ARG A 153 -3.23 -16.90 19.10
N PRO A 154 -4.06 -17.24 18.10
CA PRO A 154 -3.59 -17.39 16.71
C PRO A 154 -3.08 -16.06 16.16
N PHE A 155 -2.37 -16.14 15.03
CA PHE A 155 -1.92 -14.97 14.28
C PHE A 155 -3.10 -14.04 13.97
N PRO A 156 -2.94 -12.72 14.20
CA PRO A 156 -4.03 -11.76 13.99
C PRO A 156 -4.40 -11.68 12.52
N LEU A 157 -5.69 -11.52 12.28
CA LEU A 157 -6.24 -11.41 10.94
C LEU A 157 -5.96 -10.03 10.34
N ILE A 158 -4.96 -9.94 9.47
CA ILE A 158 -4.57 -8.70 8.81
C ILE A 158 -5.45 -8.43 7.59
N ARG A 159 -6.05 -7.25 7.55
CA ARG A 159 -6.98 -6.83 6.49
C ARG A 159 -6.23 -6.51 5.19
N ASN A 160 -6.94 -6.68 4.08
CA ASN A 160 -6.44 -6.31 2.76
C ASN A 160 -6.04 -4.82 2.69
N LYS A 161 -4.88 -4.53 2.10
CA LYS A 161 -4.32 -3.17 1.87
C LYS A 161 -4.01 -2.35 3.13
N THR A 162 -4.16 -2.92 4.32
CA THR A 162 -3.80 -2.17 5.53
C THR A 162 -2.31 -2.14 5.72
N LEU A 163 -1.80 -0.96 6.07
CA LEU A 163 -0.44 -0.79 6.56
C LEU A 163 -0.41 -1.16 8.03
N ASN A 164 0.55 -1.96 8.43
CA ASN A 164 0.72 -2.43 9.80
C ASN A 164 2.19 -2.30 10.21
N ILE A 165 2.43 -2.20 11.51
CA ILE A 165 3.75 -2.34 12.07
C ILE A 165 3.79 -3.68 12.78
N GLY A 166 4.68 -4.56 12.31
CA GLY A 166 4.99 -5.82 12.96
C GLY A 166 6.18 -5.64 13.89
N ALA A 167 6.12 -6.25 15.07
CA ALA A 167 7.18 -6.20 16.04
C ALA A 167 7.51 -7.60 16.59
N LEU A 168 8.77 -7.84 16.88
CA LEU A 168 9.20 -8.93 17.75
C LEU A 168 9.33 -8.38 19.16
N VAL A 169 8.65 -9.02 20.08
CA VAL A 169 8.59 -8.60 21.48
C VAL A 169 9.03 -9.73 22.41
N GLN A 170 9.58 -9.39 23.56
CA GLN A 170 10.04 -10.31 24.57
C GLN A 170 9.45 -9.93 25.92
N LYS A 171 8.91 -10.89 26.67
CA LYS A 171 8.34 -10.63 28.01
C LYS A 171 9.40 -10.07 28.96
N LYS A 172 9.07 -8.99 29.66
CA LYS A 172 9.92 -8.44 30.71
C LYS A 172 9.98 -9.40 31.92
N GLU A 173 11.15 -9.57 32.50
CA GLU A 173 11.37 -10.49 33.67
C GLU A 173 10.54 -10.09 34.89
N ASP A 174 10.29 -8.81 35.09
CA ASP A 174 9.50 -8.27 36.21
C ASP A 174 7.98 -8.19 35.95
N SER A 175 7.49 -8.72 34.84
CA SER A 175 6.05 -8.68 34.54
C SER A 175 5.29 -9.63 35.50
N LEU A 176 4.07 -9.25 35.88
CA LEU A 176 3.18 -10.09 36.68
C LEU A 176 2.88 -11.44 36.00
N LEU A 177 3.02 -11.49 34.68
CA LEU A 177 2.84 -12.68 33.84
C LEU A 177 4.00 -13.68 34.00
N SER A 178 5.27 -13.20 34.00
CA SER A 178 6.44 -14.05 34.24
C SER A 178 6.41 -14.67 35.65
N ARG A 179 5.96 -13.91 36.67
CA ARG A 179 5.80 -14.41 38.04
C ARG A 179 4.72 -15.50 38.18
N ALA A 180 3.74 -15.52 37.31
CA ALA A 180 2.66 -16.54 37.33
C ALA A 180 3.12 -17.85 36.67
N GLU A 181 3.96 -17.78 35.63
CA GLU A 181 4.53 -18.94 34.93
C GLU A 181 5.63 -19.61 35.73
N ASP A 182 6.54 -18.84 36.35
CA ASP A 182 7.60 -19.35 37.24
C ASP A 182 7.10 -20.13 38.45
N LYS A 183 5.87 -19.83 38.93
CA LYS A 183 5.24 -20.61 40.00
C LYS A 183 4.77 -22.00 39.56
N LYS A 184 4.52 -22.22 38.26
CA LYS A 184 4.13 -23.52 37.70
C LYS A 184 5.31 -24.41 37.33
N GLU A 185 6.47 -23.84 37.04
CA GLU A 185 7.63 -24.56 36.49
C GLU A 185 8.73 -24.95 37.52
N LYS A 186 8.66 -24.52 38.77
CA LYS A 186 9.66 -24.87 39.82
C LYS A 186 9.81 -26.36 40.15
N LYS A 187 9.47 -27.27 39.24
CA LYS A 187 9.64 -28.72 39.37
C LYS A 187 10.43 -29.38 38.23
N GLY A 188 11.32 -28.70 37.53
CA GLY A 188 12.13 -29.39 36.54
C GLY A 188 13.19 -28.51 35.85
N LYS A 189 14.46 -28.77 36.21
CA LYS A 189 15.71 -28.46 35.48
C LYS A 189 15.91 -27.04 34.95
N GLU A 190 16.86 -26.33 35.54
CA GLU A 190 17.57 -25.19 34.96
C GLU A 190 18.15 -25.58 33.58
N LYS A 191 17.42 -25.26 32.53
CA LYS A 191 17.97 -24.96 31.21
C LYS A 191 17.78 -23.45 31.05
N GLU A 192 18.84 -22.73 30.67
CA GLU A 192 18.72 -21.39 30.11
C GLU A 192 17.68 -21.48 29.01
N LYS A 193 16.45 -21.06 29.29
CA LYS A 193 15.41 -20.92 28.26
C LYS A 193 15.88 -19.75 27.40
N GLU A 194 16.21 -20.00 26.14
CA GLU A 194 16.20 -18.95 25.14
C GLU A 194 14.85 -18.24 25.28
N LYS A 195 14.89 -16.95 25.61
CA LYS A 195 13.69 -16.15 25.80
C LYS A 195 12.91 -16.16 24.48
N GLU A 196 11.72 -16.72 24.50
CA GLU A 196 10.88 -16.89 23.31
C GLU A 196 10.44 -15.52 22.79
N LEU A 197 10.70 -15.25 21.51
CA LEU A 197 10.24 -14.04 20.83
C LEU A 197 8.80 -14.23 20.40
N GLU A 198 7.94 -13.30 20.74
CA GLU A 198 6.54 -13.28 20.36
C GLU A 198 6.32 -12.23 19.25
N PHE A 199 5.37 -12.50 18.37
CA PHE A 199 4.94 -11.54 17.36
C PHE A 199 3.88 -10.60 17.92
N ALA A 200 4.05 -9.31 17.65
CA ALA A 200 3.04 -8.30 17.94
C ALA A 200 2.83 -7.43 16.69
N THR A 201 1.65 -6.88 16.56
CA THR A 201 1.36 -5.97 15.44
C THR A 201 0.36 -4.91 15.84
N VAL A 202 0.43 -3.78 15.16
CA VAL A 202 -0.55 -2.70 15.25
C VAL A 202 -0.85 -2.17 13.85
N GLN A 203 -2.12 -1.99 13.54
CA GLN A 203 -2.53 -1.38 12.27
C GLN A 203 -2.31 0.12 12.32
N VAL A 204 -1.72 0.70 11.27
CA VAL A 204 -1.67 2.14 11.05
C VAL A 204 -3.09 2.62 10.73
N PRO A 205 -3.68 3.52 11.54
CA PRO A 205 -5.09 3.87 11.43
C PRO A 205 -5.36 4.75 10.21
N SER A 206 -6.25 4.31 9.32
CA SER A 206 -6.64 5.05 8.11
C SER A 206 -7.55 6.25 8.38
N VAL A 207 -8.08 6.38 9.59
CA VAL A 207 -8.91 7.53 10.02
C VAL A 207 -8.08 8.78 10.29
N LEU A 208 -6.76 8.62 10.51
CA LEU A 208 -5.82 9.71 10.68
C LEU A 208 -5.14 10.06 9.34
N PRO A 209 -4.66 11.30 9.18
CA PRO A 209 -3.82 11.66 8.05
C PRO A 209 -2.56 10.78 7.99
N ARG A 210 -2.18 10.31 6.78
CA ARG A 210 -0.99 9.47 6.60
C ARG A 210 0.31 10.21 6.85
N PHE A 211 0.34 11.53 6.68
CA PHE A 211 1.48 12.37 6.99
C PHE A 211 1.05 13.53 7.88
N ILE A 212 1.94 13.94 8.76
CA ILE A 212 1.74 15.00 9.74
C ILE A 212 2.73 16.13 9.42
N LEU A 213 2.22 17.34 9.31
CA LEU A 213 3.07 18.55 9.23
C LEU A 213 3.69 18.83 10.60
N LEU A 214 5.00 18.95 10.62
CA LEU A 214 5.73 19.37 11.81
C LEU A 214 5.76 20.91 11.91
N PRO A 215 6.03 21.47 13.09
CA PRO A 215 6.29 22.89 13.25
C PRO A 215 7.34 23.37 12.25
N GLN A 216 7.06 24.48 11.57
CA GLN A 216 7.95 25.04 10.57
C GLN A 216 9.21 25.62 11.26
N ASP A 217 10.35 25.40 10.64
CA ASP A 217 11.57 26.10 11.04
C ASP A 217 11.49 27.58 10.59
N GLU A 218 11.27 28.47 11.56
CA GLU A 218 11.12 29.92 11.31
C GLU A 218 12.39 30.56 10.69
N LYS A 219 13.57 29.93 10.86
CA LYS A 219 14.84 30.49 10.38
C LYS A 219 15.08 30.18 8.91
N THR A 220 14.73 28.97 8.49
CA THR A 220 14.99 28.50 7.12
C THR A 220 13.76 28.56 6.24
N GLY A 221 12.56 28.65 6.82
CA GLY A 221 11.30 28.51 6.10
C GLY A 221 11.00 27.10 5.63
N GLN A 222 11.89 26.13 5.94
CA GLN A 222 11.73 24.72 5.55
C GLN A 222 10.54 24.11 6.27
N ARG A 223 9.72 23.38 5.51
CA ARG A 223 8.57 22.63 6.03
C ARG A 223 8.92 21.16 6.10
N TYR A 224 8.46 20.50 7.13
CA TYR A 224 8.74 19.11 7.39
C TYR A 224 7.44 18.33 7.50
N VAL A 225 7.42 17.14 6.94
CA VAL A 225 6.35 16.15 7.13
C VAL A 225 6.96 14.84 7.62
N ILE A 226 6.26 14.16 8.52
CA ILE A 226 6.60 12.81 8.96
C ILE A 226 5.43 11.89 8.69
N LEU A 227 5.72 10.63 8.33
CA LEU A 227 4.69 9.64 8.08
C LEU A 227 4.14 9.07 9.39
N LEU A 228 2.88 8.68 9.38
CA LEU A 228 2.16 8.21 10.58
C LEU A 228 2.79 6.92 11.14
N GLU A 229 3.27 6.03 10.26
CA GLU A 229 3.98 4.82 10.67
C GLU A 229 5.27 5.11 11.42
N GLU A 230 6.04 6.12 11.02
CA GLU A 230 7.27 6.53 11.72
C GLU A 230 6.99 7.00 13.15
N ILE A 231 5.87 7.72 13.35
CA ILE A 231 5.44 8.17 14.67
C ILE A 231 5.05 6.98 15.55
N ILE A 232 4.34 6.01 14.97
CA ILE A 232 3.92 4.80 15.70
C ILE A 232 5.14 3.94 16.03
N GLU A 233 6.06 3.74 15.10
CA GLU A 233 7.27 2.94 15.29
C GLU A 233 8.15 3.54 16.39
N ARG A 234 8.37 4.85 16.37
CA ARG A 234 9.09 5.57 17.44
C ARG A 234 8.49 5.31 18.83
N ASN A 235 7.18 5.20 18.92
CA ASN A 235 6.45 5.07 20.19
C ASN A 235 5.97 3.63 20.44
N ILE A 236 6.41 2.64 19.64
CA ILE A 236 5.89 1.26 19.67
C ILE A 236 6.01 0.61 21.06
N GLY A 237 7.07 0.93 21.81
CA GLY A 237 7.29 0.43 23.17
C GLY A 237 6.20 0.84 24.16
N LYS A 238 5.50 1.96 23.93
CA LYS A 238 4.39 2.42 24.76
C LYS A 238 3.13 1.56 24.58
N LEU A 239 3.03 0.82 23.49
CA LEU A 239 1.89 -0.07 23.19
C LEU A 239 2.03 -1.44 23.87
N PHE A 240 3.25 -1.87 24.17
CA PHE A 240 3.57 -3.20 24.70
C PHE A 240 4.28 -3.12 26.06
N LEU A 241 3.62 -2.54 27.06
CA LEU A 241 4.21 -2.16 28.35
C LEU A 241 4.85 -3.34 29.13
N SER A 242 4.32 -4.56 28.97
CA SER A 242 4.82 -5.78 29.62
C SER A 242 5.92 -6.49 28.83
N TYR A 243 6.35 -5.89 27.70
CA TYR A 243 7.33 -6.46 26.79
C TYR A 243 8.46 -5.47 26.50
N ASP A 244 9.61 -6.01 26.16
CA ASP A 244 10.69 -5.28 25.49
C ASP A 244 10.54 -5.49 23.98
N VAL A 245 10.54 -4.42 23.21
CA VAL A 245 10.49 -4.46 21.75
C VAL A 245 11.89 -4.71 21.21
N VAL A 246 12.07 -5.81 20.49
CA VAL A 246 13.37 -6.20 19.92
C VAL A 246 13.59 -5.55 18.56
N CYS A 247 12.54 -5.53 17.73
CA CYS A 247 12.50 -4.80 16.46
C CYS A 247 11.05 -4.49 16.11
N ALA A 248 10.86 -3.45 15.28
CA ALA A 248 9.57 -3.08 14.71
C ALA A 248 9.78 -2.64 13.26
N HIS A 249 8.91 -3.05 12.36
CA HIS A 249 9.00 -2.69 10.94
C HIS A 249 7.61 -2.65 10.30
N PRO A 250 7.37 -1.73 9.36
CA PRO A 250 6.14 -1.69 8.60
C PRO A 250 6.03 -2.87 7.63
N TYR A 251 4.82 -3.37 7.46
CA TYR A 251 4.46 -4.36 6.44
C TYR A 251 3.04 -4.14 5.94
N ARG A 252 2.78 -4.64 4.73
CA ARG A 252 1.48 -4.52 4.08
C ARG A 252 1.17 -5.77 3.28
N VAL A 253 -0.08 -6.23 3.35
CA VAL A 253 -0.54 -7.39 2.58
C VAL A 253 -1.59 -7.00 1.57
N MET A 254 -1.56 -7.63 0.40
CA MET A 254 -2.65 -7.62 -0.54
C MET A 254 -3.29 -9.00 -0.61
N ARG A 255 -4.61 -9.01 -0.63
CA ARG A 255 -5.40 -10.23 -0.65
C ARG A 255 -6.18 -10.35 -1.94
N ASN A 256 -6.45 -11.57 -2.35
CA ASN A 256 -7.37 -11.86 -3.43
C ASN A 256 -8.72 -11.18 -3.15
N ALA A 257 -9.10 -10.26 -4.04
CA ALA A 257 -10.34 -9.52 -3.97
C ALA A 257 -11.19 -9.76 -5.24
N ASP A 258 -10.83 -10.74 -6.05
CA ASP A 258 -11.63 -11.15 -7.20
C ASP A 258 -12.94 -11.79 -6.70
N LEU A 259 -14.05 -11.32 -7.23
CA LEU A 259 -15.38 -11.77 -6.83
C LEU A 259 -15.96 -12.60 -7.97
N SER A 260 -16.09 -13.89 -7.75
CA SER A 260 -16.97 -14.71 -8.56
C SER A 260 -18.40 -14.65 -7.97
N ILE A 261 -19.30 -13.94 -8.65
CA ILE A 261 -20.73 -13.93 -8.31
C ILE A 261 -21.41 -14.74 -9.42
N ASP A 262 -22.07 -15.82 -9.02
CA ASP A 262 -22.99 -16.52 -9.91
C ASP A 262 -24.35 -15.79 -9.81
N GLU A 263 -24.63 -14.96 -10.81
CA GLU A 263 -25.85 -14.16 -10.86
C GLU A 263 -27.10 -15.04 -11.03
N ASP A 264 -26.94 -16.21 -11.66
CA ASP A 264 -28.05 -17.13 -11.98
C ASP A 264 -28.50 -17.93 -10.74
N GLU A 265 -27.60 -18.17 -9.78
CA GLU A 265 -27.89 -18.88 -8.53
C GLU A 265 -28.30 -17.97 -7.38
N ALA A 266 -28.11 -16.65 -7.49
CA ALA A 266 -28.37 -15.69 -6.41
C ALA A 266 -29.85 -15.35 -6.28
N SER A 267 -30.52 -15.91 -5.28
CA SER A 267 -31.92 -15.54 -4.93
C SER A 267 -32.07 -14.09 -4.48
N ASP A 268 -30.98 -13.46 -3.98
CA ASP A 268 -30.88 -12.06 -3.58
C ASP A 268 -29.48 -11.55 -3.89
N LEU A 269 -29.30 -10.99 -5.08
CA LEU A 269 -28.02 -10.49 -5.59
C LEU A 269 -27.37 -9.46 -4.65
N LEU A 270 -28.16 -8.60 -4.02
CA LEU A 270 -27.64 -7.57 -3.09
C LEU A 270 -27.00 -8.21 -1.84
N LYS A 271 -27.62 -9.24 -1.28
CA LYS A 271 -27.07 -9.95 -0.12
C LYS A 271 -25.82 -10.73 -0.50
N GLU A 272 -25.81 -11.36 -1.68
CA GLU A 272 -24.61 -12.08 -2.13
C GLU A 272 -23.45 -11.11 -2.40
N ILE A 273 -23.69 -9.96 -3.03
CA ILE A 273 -22.70 -8.88 -3.16
C ILE A 273 -22.17 -8.44 -1.79
N GLN A 274 -23.05 -8.19 -0.81
CA GLN A 274 -22.64 -7.81 0.55
C GLN A 274 -21.77 -8.88 1.23
N LYS A 275 -22.10 -10.14 1.06
CA LYS A 275 -21.34 -11.27 1.58
C LYS A 275 -19.96 -11.38 0.92
N GLN A 276 -19.92 -11.24 -0.40
CA GLN A 276 -18.66 -11.26 -1.16
C GLN A 276 -17.77 -10.05 -0.83
N LEU A 277 -18.34 -8.87 -0.67
CA LEU A 277 -17.59 -7.69 -0.21
C LEU A 277 -16.96 -7.88 1.18
N LYS A 278 -17.61 -8.62 2.08
CA LYS A 278 -16.99 -9.02 3.35
C LYS A 278 -15.85 -10.01 3.14
N LYS A 279 -15.99 -10.98 2.24
CA LYS A 279 -14.94 -11.96 1.92
C LYS A 279 -13.68 -11.32 1.32
N ARG A 280 -13.82 -10.20 0.56
CA ARG A 280 -12.68 -9.43 0.00
C ARG A 280 -11.61 -9.07 1.03
N GLN A 281 -11.98 -8.89 2.27
CA GLN A 281 -11.04 -8.53 3.34
C GLN A 281 -10.18 -9.72 3.81
N TRP A 282 -10.57 -10.95 3.46
CA TRP A 282 -10.08 -12.20 4.03
C TRP A 282 -9.63 -13.24 2.99
N GLY A 283 -9.51 -12.84 1.73
CA GLY A 283 -8.96 -13.69 0.68
C GLY A 283 -7.50 -14.08 0.96
N GLU A 284 -6.99 -15.05 0.19
CA GLU A 284 -5.58 -15.45 0.23
C GLU A 284 -4.66 -14.24 0.06
N VAL A 285 -3.52 -14.22 0.76
CA VAL A 285 -2.50 -13.19 0.55
C VAL A 285 -1.79 -13.50 -0.77
N ILE A 286 -1.77 -12.51 -1.66
CA ILE A 286 -1.20 -12.61 -3.00
C ILE A 286 0.01 -11.71 -3.21
N ARG A 287 0.30 -10.84 -2.24
CA ARG A 287 1.47 -9.97 -2.22
C ARG A 287 1.76 -9.53 -0.80
N LEU A 288 3.02 -9.60 -0.40
CA LEU A 288 3.55 -9.06 0.83
C LEU A 288 4.58 -7.96 0.52
N GLU A 289 4.35 -6.77 1.04
CA GLU A 289 5.31 -5.67 1.00
C GLU A 289 5.92 -5.48 2.39
N VAL A 290 7.23 -5.40 2.44
CA VAL A 290 8.01 -5.19 3.66
C VAL A 290 9.09 -4.15 3.43
N GLU A 291 9.50 -3.48 4.47
CA GLU A 291 10.69 -2.63 4.41
C GLU A 291 11.94 -3.47 4.06
N ASP A 292 12.82 -2.95 3.22
CA ASP A 292 14.04 -3.66 2.77
C ASP A 292 15.01 -4.00 3.91
N LYS A 293 14.96 -3.23 5.01
CA LYS A 293 15.78 -3.41 6.23
C LYS A 293 15.11 -4.29 7.29
N MET A 294 13.93 -4.87 7.01
CA MET A 294 13.20 -5.67 7.99
C MET A 294 14.06 -6.77 8.62
N ASP A 295 13.93 -6.95 9.94
CA ASP A 295 14.59 -8.05 10.66
C ASP A 295 14.23 -9.41 10.05
N LYS A 296 15.25 -10.23 9.76
CA LYS A 296 15.07 -11.53 9.09
C LYS A 296 14.19 -12.52 9.85
N ARG A 297 14.15 -12.42 11.19
CA ARG A 297 13.30 -13.29 12.02
C ARG A 297 11.84 -12.91 11.87
N LEU A 298 11.55 -11.61 11.87
CA LEU A 298 10.22 -11.07 11.64
C LEU A 298 9.75 -11.41 10.22
N LEU A 299 10.59 -11.21 9.21
CA LEU A 299 10.29 -11.55 7.84
C LEU A 299 9.91 -13.03 7.67
N LYS A 300 10.72 -13.95 8.18
CA LYS A 300 10.45 -15.39 8.12
C LYS A 300 9.11 -15.77 8.79
N MET A 301 8.75 -15.06 9.85
CA MET A 301 7.47 -15.27 10.53
C MET A 301 6.31 -14.85 9.63
N LEU A 302 6.40 -13.67 9.00
CA LEU A 302 5.38 -13.18 8.08
C LEU A 302 5.26 -14.05 6.82
N GLU A 303 6.38 -14.46 6.21
CA GLU A 303 6.40 -15.39 5.06
C GLU A 303 5.67 -16.70 5.38
N LYS A 304 5.95 -17.28 6.54
CA LYS A 304 5.33 -18.52 6.99
C LYS A 304 3.83 -18.37 7.27
N GLU A 305 3.44 -17.29 7.96
CA GLU A 305 2.04 -17.08 8.35
C GLU A 305 1.14 -16.70 7.17
N PHE A 306 1.70 -16.04 6.16
CA PHE A 306 0.97 -15.64 4.96
C PHE A 306 1.14 -16.62 3.78
N ASP A 307 1.94 -17.67 3.94
CA ASP A 307 2.26 -18.64 2.88
C ASP A 307 2.75 -17.96 1.60
N ILE A 308 3.73 -17.05 1.75
CA ILE A 308 4.28 -16.20 0.69
C ILE A 308 5.67 -16.71 0.29
N ASP A 309 5.89 -16.82 -1.03
CA ASP A 309 7.20 -17.06 -1.63
C ASP A 309 7.87 -15.77 -2.16
N GLU A 310 9.09 -15.91 -2.68
CA GLU A 310 9.88 -14.76 -3.18
C GLU A 310 9.23 -14.06 -4.38
N ASP A 311 8.41 -14.74 -5.17
CA ASP A 311 7.75 -14.14 -6.34
C ASP A 311 6.67 -13.12 -5.94
N ASP A 312 6.11 -13.27 -4.74
CA ASP A 312 5.06 -12.42 -4.19
C ASP A 312 5.55 -11.50 -3.06
N LEU A 313 6.85 -11.58 -2.70
CA LEU A 313 7.48 -10.76 -1.68
C LEU A 313 8.19 -9.54 -2.28
N PHE A 314 7.81 -8.34 -1.84
CA PHE A 314 8.38 -7.08 -2.27
C PHE A 314 9.13 -6.39 -1.12
N ARG A 315 10.46 -6.30 -1.23
CA ARG A 315 11.31 -5.53 -0.31
C ARG A 315 11.41 -4.10 -0.81
N ILE A 316 10.89 -3.18 -0.03
CA ILE A 316 10.64 -1.79 -0.41
C ILE A 316 11.69 -0.86 0.21
N PRO A 317 12.48 -0.14 -0.60
CA PRO A 317 13.50 0.78 -0.11
C PRO A 317 12.91 2.18 0.17
N GLY A 318 11.94 2.26 1.05
CA GLY A 318 11.25 3.51 1.41
C GLY A 318 9.87 3.25 2.03
N PRO A 319 9.03 4.29 2.14
CA PRO A 319 7.71 4.13 2.74
C PRO A 319 6.84 3.20 1.93
N LEU A 320 6.17 2.26 2.59
CA LEU A 320 5.20 1.39 1.95
C LEU A 320 3.98 2.20 1.51
N ASP A 321 3.37 1.82 0.38
CA ASP A 321 2.16 2.48 -0.14
C ASP A 321 2.36 3.98 -0.43
N LEU A 322 2.89 4.30 -1.59
CA LEU A 322 3.13 5.68 -2.04
C LEU A 322 1.85 6.45 -2.42
N THR A 323 0.65 5.90 -2.18
CA THR A 323 -0.61 6.58 -2.48
C THR A 323 -0.83 7.86 -1.66
N PHE A 324 -0.12 8.01 -0.54
CA PHE A 324 -0.15 9.24 0.27
C PHE A 324 0.33 10.48 -0.49
N LEU A 325 1.17 10.32 -1.51
CA LEU A 325 1.67 11.42 -2.34
C LEU A 325 0.53 12.16 -3.05
N MET A 326 -0.58 11.48 -3.35
CA MET A 326 -1.78 12.12 -3.90
C MET A 326 -2.34 13.20 -2.96
N LYS A 327 -2.33 12.93 -1.65
CA LYS A 327 -2.82 13.89 -0.65
C LYS A 327 -1.84 15.05 -0.45
N MET A 328 -0.55 14.84 -0.68
CA MET A 328 0.46 15.91 -0.60
C MET A 328 0.24 16.99 -1.67
N TYR A 329 -0.41 16.66 -2.79
CA TYR A 329 -0.82 17.65 -3.79
C TYR A 329 -1.69 18.77 -3.22
N GLY A 330 -2.45 18.49 -2.17
CA GLY A 330 -3.28 19.46 -1.46
C GLY A 330 -2.54 20.41 -0.51
N LEU A 331 -1.22 20.28 -0.37
CA LEU A 331 -0.44 21.21 0.47
C LEU A 331 -0.45 22.61 -0.12
N ASP A 332 -0.73 23.60 0.74
CA ASP A 332 -0.70 25.02 0.37
C ASP A 332 0.73 25.54 0.20
N GLY A 333 0.90 26.59 -0.59
CA GLY A 333 2.18 27.27 -0.77
C GLY A 333 3.12 26.61 -1.79
N PHE A 334 2.61 25.68 -2.59
CA PHE A 334 3.37 24.99 -3.67
C PHE A 334 2.68 25.12 -5.04
N ASP A 335 1.85 26.17 -5.23
CA ASP A 335 1.04 26.30 -6.45
C ASP A 335 1.90 26.52 -7.69
N GLU A 336 3.08 27.11 -7.58
CA GLU A 336 4.04 27.26 -8.67
C GLU A 336 4.62 25.92 -9.20
N TYR A 337 4.53 24.86 -8.39
CA TYR A 337 4.95 23.49 -8.75
C TYR A 337 3.78 22.58 -9.17
N LYS A 338 2.62 23.17 -9.45
CA LYS A 338 1.41 22.49 -9.93
C LYS A 338 1.01 23.05 -11.29
N ILE A 339 0.22 22.28 -12.05
CA ILE A 339 -0.41 22.79 -13.27
C ILE A 339 -1.43 23.88 -12.88
N PRO A 340 -1.37 25.07 -13.52
CA PRO A 340 -2.35 26.13 -13.25
C PRO A 340 -3.77 25.65 -13.47
N LYS A 341 -4.68 26.04 -12.59
CA LYS A 341 -6.10 25.77 -12.77
C LYS A 341 -6.57 26.43 -14.06
N TYR A 342 -7.20 25.68 -14.94
CA TYR A 342 -7.82 26.22 -16.13
C TYR A 342 -9.36 26.24 -15.98
N ILE A 343 -9.98 27.20 -16.64
CA ILE A 343 -11.43 27.26 -16.75
C ILE A 343 -11.80 26.55 -18.05
N PRO A 344 -12.57 25.45 -18.00
CA PRO A 344 -13.01 24.75 -19.20
C PRO A 344 -13.74 25.70 -20.15
N ALA A 345 -13.52 25.57 -21.44
CA ALA A 345 -14.25 26.33 -22.44
C ALA A 345 -15.74 25.95 -22.37
N ALA A 346 -16.60 26.96 -22.27
CA ALA A 346 -18.03 26.71 -22.25
C ALA A 346 -18.51 26.25 -23.65
N VAL A 347 -19.44 25.32 -23.67
CA VAL A 347 -20.07 24.84 -24.90
C VAL A 347 -21.06 25.91 -25.36
N PRO A 348 -20.90 26.56 -26.54
CA PRO A 348 -21.76 27.68 -26.95
C PRO A 348 -23.25 27.34 -26.93
N ALA A 349 -23.64 26.12 -27.29
CA ALA A 349 -25.03 25.66 -27.28
C ALA A 349 -25.63 25.57 -25.87
N LEU A 350 -24.81 25.56 -24.81
CA LEU A 350 -25.22 25.48 -23.39
C LEU A 350 -25.06 26.81 -22.65
N MET A 351 -24.59 27.87 -23.34
CA MET A 351 -24.36 29.20 -22.72
C MET A 351 -25.62 30.07 -22.63
N ASN A 352 -26.78 29.55 -23.01
CA ASN A 352 -28.06 30.24 -22.86
C ASN A 352 -28.60 30.07 -21.42
N GLU A 353 -29.64 30.87 -21.08
CA GLU A 353 -30.29 30.81 -19.76
C GLU A 353 -31.27 29.63 -19.61
N ASP A 354 -31.40 28.77 -20.63
CA ASP A 354 -32.30 27.62 -20.60
C ASP A 354 -31.73 26.51 -19.70
N ASP A 355 -32.65 25.76 -19.08
CA ASP A 355 -32.28 24.54 -18.36
C ASP A 355 -31.73 23.45 -19.32
N ILE A 356 -30.99 22.51 -18.77
CA ILE A 356 -30.32 21.46 -19.54
C ILE A 356 -31.31 20.62 -20.37
N PHE A 357 -32.52 20.35 -19.87
CA PHE A 357 -33.54 19.58 -20.59
C PHE A 357 -34.08 20.31 -21.80
N THR A 358 -34.26 21.63 -21.69
CA THR A 358 -34.64 22.49 -22.83
C THR A 358 -33.55 22.49 -23.90
N ASN A 359 -32.28 22.53 -23.52
CA ASN A 359 -31.17 22.44 -24.45
C ASN A 359 -31.12 21.07 -25.17
N ILE A 360 -31.31 19.98 -24.43
CA ILE A 360 -31.39 18.62 -25.00
C ILE A 360 -32.52 18.51 -26.01
N ARG A 361 -33.69 19.14 -25.77
CA ARG A 361 -34.84 19.14 -26.72
C ARG A 361 -34.57 19.93 -27.98
N LYS A 362 -33.65 20.90 -27.99
CA LYS A 362 -33.31 21.70 -29.17
C LYS A 362 -32.48 20.93 -30.20
N GLY A 363 -31.78 19.87 -29.79
CA GLY A 363 -31.01 19.02 -30.66
C GLY A 363 -29.85 18.33 -29.93
N ASP A 364 -29.20 17.44 -30.63
CA ASP A 364 -28.04 16.70 -30.10
C ASP A 364 -26.85 17.63 -29.89
N ILE A 365 -26.15 17.46 -28.77
CA ILE A 365 -24.92 18.15 -28.46
C ILE A 365 -23.81 17.11 -28.48
N LEU A 366 -22.86 17.27 -29.42
CA LEU A 366 -21.68 16.44 -29.48
C LEU A 366 -20.72 16.90 -28.41
N ASP A 367 -20.57 16.12 -27.36
CA ASP A 367 -19.43 16.21 -26.45
C ASP A 367 -18.33 15.27 -26.94
N ARG A 368 -17.20 15.83 -27.38
CA ARG A 368 -15.97 15.08 -27.56
C ARG A 368 -15.31 15.02 -26.21
N LYS A 369 -15.46 13.88 -25.51
CA LYS A 369 -14.81 13.63 -24.25
C LYS A 369 -13.33 13.99 -24.36
N SER A 370 -12.99 15.16 -23.86
CA SER A 370 -11.60 15.49 -23.57
C SER A 370 -11.18 14.58 -22.44
N VAL A 371 -10.38 13.59 -22.75
CA VAL A 371 -9.64 12.86 -21.72
C VAL A 371 -8.60 13.83 -21.19
N VAL A 372 -8.84 14.33 -20.01
CA VAL A 372 -7.85 15.04 -19.22
C VAL A 372 -7.21 14.01 -18.31
#